data_ed642ba91d25b3c5ddf57e1f39de1ef9
#
_entry.id   ed642ba91d25b3c5ddf57e1f39de1ef9
#
_cell.length_a   1.000
_cell.length_b   1.000
_cell.length_c   1.000
_cell.angle_alpha   90.00
_cell.angle_beta   90.00
_cell.angle_gamma   90.00
#
_symmetry.space_group_name_H-M   'P 1'
#
loop_
_entity.id
_entity.type
_entity.pdbx_description
1 polymer ?
#
loop_
_entity_poly.entity_id
_entity_poly.type
_entity_poly.pdbx_seq_one_letter_code
_entity_poly.pdbx_strand_id
1 'polypeptide(L)'
;MNVTITIENIEEKEMEKYHLYDIEKKNVLEYEDAYEASCKLYILSDGVMIDRKAASHHTRLSLRTKSYCQVESAQGTLILNVKLLAIDRKDDIISIAYSVESQEFLLSIKFWESI
;
A
#
# COMPACT_ATOMS: atom_id res chain seq x y z
N MET A 1 18.81 0.44 7.22
CA MET A 1 17.48 1.09 7.21
C MET A 1 16.41 0.02 7.15
N ASN A 2 15.46 0.10 8.03
CA ASN A 2 14.33 -0.82 8.11
C ASN A 2 13.05 -0.04 7.83
N VAL A 3 11.98 -0.75 7.45
CA VAL A 3 10.69 -0.14 7.23
C VAL A 3 9.58 -1.06 7.77
N THR A 4 8.56 -0.45 8.35
CA THR A 4 7.34 -1.13 8.75
C THR A 4 6.18 -0.56 7.93
N ILE A 5 5.48 -1.44 7.25
CA ILE A 5 4.30 -1.09 6.47
C ILE A 5 3.08 -1.62 7.22
N THR A 6 2.12 -0.74 7.49
CA THR A 6 0.90 -1.10 8.20
C THR A 6 -0.30 -0.70 7.35
N ILE A 7 -1.23 -1.60 7.15
CA ILE A 7 -2.49 -1.34 6.45
C ILE A 7 -3.62 -1.72 7.38
N GLU A 8 -4.41 -0.74 7.78
CA GLU A 8 -5.53 -0.92 8.71
C GLU A 8 -6.85 -0.68 8.00
N ASN A 9 -7.77 -1.64 8.11
CA ASN A 9 -9.17 -1.45 7.73
C ASN A 9 -9.87 -0.82 8.94
N ILE A 10 -10.27 0.44 8.81
CA ILE A 10 -10.80 1.23 9.93
C ILE A 10 -12.13 0.65 10.45
N GLU A 11 -13.01 0.23 9.56
CA GLU A 11 -14.32 -0.29 9.94
C GLU A 11 -14.26 -1.67 10.59
N GLU A 12 -13.49 -2.57 10.01
CA GLU A 12 -13.35 -3.95 10.50
C GLU A 12 -12.30 -4.09 11.58
N LYS A 13 -11.49 -3.06 11.81
CA LYS A 13 -10.39 -3.04 12.78
C LYS A 13 -9.38 -4.15 12.55
N GLU A 14 -9.22 -4.56 11.30
CA GLU A 14 -8.20 -5.51 10.89
C GLU A 14 -6.95 -4.77 10.45
N MET A 15 -5.79 -5.32 10.81
CA MET A 15 -4.51 -4.71 10.50
C MET A 15 -3.54 -5.74 9.92
N GLU A 16 -2.90 -5.38 8.82
CA GLU A 16 -1.76 -6.10 8.28
C GLU A 16 -0.51 -5.29 8.59
N LYS A 17 0.54 -5.97 9.02
CA LYS A 17 1.80 -5.33 9.36
C LYS A 17 2.97 -6.12 8.77
N TYR A 18 3.84 -5.44 8.05
CA TYR A 18 5.00 -6.02 7.39
C TYR A 18 6.26 -5.29 7.81
N HIS A 19 7.28 -6.06 8.24
CA HIS A 19 8.58 -5.52 8.61
C HIS A 19 9.61 -5.93 7.55
N LEU A 20 10.29 -4.93 6.98
CA LEU A 20 11.36 -5.14 6.00
C LEU A 20 12.66 -4.63 6.60
N TYR A 21 13.70 -5.46 6.52
CA TYR A 21 14.99 -5.15 7.11
C TYR A 21 16.04 -4.92 6.03
N ASP A 22 16.99 -4.04 6.34
CA ASP A 22 18.13 -3.76 5.46
C ASP A 22 17.72 -3.41 4.03
N ILE A 23 16.74 -2.52 3.89
CA ILE A 23 16.27 -2.09 2.59
C ILE A 23 17.33 -1.23 1.89
N GLU A 24 17.51 -1.45 0.59
CA GLU A 24 18.48 -0.71 -0.22
C GLU A 24 17.90 0.59 -0.79
N LYS A 25 16.62 0.56 -1.17
CA LYS A 25 15.93 1.71 -1.76
C LYS A 25 14.74 2.11 -0.91
N LYS A 26 14.63 3.40 -0.62
CA LYS A 26 13.51 3.93 0.16
C LYS A 26 12.25 4.18 -0.67
N ASN A 27 12.37 4.24 -1.99
CA ASN A 27 11.25 4.60 -2.86
C ASN A 27 10.58 3.41 -3.53
N VAL A 28 11.14 2.21 -3.39
CA VAL A 28 10.54 0.97 -3.89
C VAL A 28 10.70 -0.10 -2.81
N LEU A 29 9.58 -0.54 -2.25
CA LEU A 29 9.57 -1.55 -1.18
C LEU A 29 8.95 -2.83 -1.73
N GLU A 30 9.66 -3.95 -1.57
CA GLU A 30 9.20 -5.25 -2.03
C GLU A 30 8.93 -6.15 -0.83
N TYR A 31 7.77 -6.79 -0.81
CA TYR A 31 7.40 -7.70 0.26
C TYR A 31 6.38 -8.73 -0.22
N GLU A 32 6.25 -9.80 0.55
CA GLU A 32 5.20 -10.78 0.37
C GLU A 32 4.13 -10.56 1.42
N ASP A 33 2.87 -10.48 1.02
CA ASP A 33 1.79 -10.23 1.98
C ASP A 33 1.32 -11.53 2.67
N ALA A 34 0.37 -11.41 3.60
CA ALA A 34 -0.15 -12.53 4.38
C ALA A 34 -0.86 -13.59 3.52
N TYR A 35 -1.17 -13.28 2.27
CA TYR A 35 -1.86 -14.18 1.32
C TYR A 35 -0.92 -14.70 0.22
N GLU A 36 0.38 -14.62 0.47
CA GLU A 36 1.43 -15.09 -0.45
C GLU A 36 1.50 -14.32 -1.77
N ALA A 37 0.97 -13.11 -1.83
CA ALA A 37 1.10 -12.27 -3.01
C ALA A 37 2.39 -11.45 -2.95
N SER A 38 3.03 -11.28 -4.11
CA SER A 38 4.22 -10.43 -4.24
C SER A 38 3.79 -8.99 -4.41
N CYS A 39 4.27 -8.11 -3.53
CA CYS A 39 3.91 -6.69 -3.52
C CYS A 39 5.11 -5.81 -3.79
N LYS A 40 4.90 -4.76 -4.60
CA LYS A 40 5.83 -3.65 -4.76
C LYS A 40 5.09 -2.37 -4.39
N LEU A 41 5.65 -1.63 -3.46
CA LEU A 41 5.13 -0.36 -3.03
C LEU A 41 6.08 0.74 -3.49
N TYR A 42 5.57 1.64 -4.34
CA TYR A 42 6.32 2.75 -4.89
C TYR A 42 5.97 4.03 -4.13
N ILE A 43 6.98 4.69 -3.60
CA ILE A 43 6.80 5.98 -2.93
C ILE A 43 7.18 7.06 -3.92
N LEU A 44 6.20 7.88 -4.30
CA LEU A 44 6.31 8.88 -5.34
C LEU A 44 6.08 10.28 -4.75
N SER A 45 6.36 11.32 -5.53
CA SER A 45 6.24 12.70 -5.05
C SER A 45 4.82 13.08 -4.65
N ASP A 46 3.80 12.53 -5.30
CA ASP A 46 2.39 12.84 -5.07
C ASP A 46 1.61 11.73 -4.36
N GLY A 47 2.29 10.70 -3.87
CA GLY A 47 1.64 9.62 -3.13
C GLY A 47 2.34 8.28 -3.27
N VAL A 48 1.56 7.22 -3.28
CA VAL A 48 2.04 5.85 -3.26
C VAL A 48 1.28 5.02 -4.28
N MET A 49 1.95 4.04 -4.87
CA MET A 49 1.33 3.05 -5.73
C MET A 49 1.72 1.66 -5.23
N ILE A 50 0.75 0.76 -5.12
CA ILE A 50 0.99 -0.62 -4.72
C ILE A 50 0.63 -1.53 -5.88
N ASP A 51 1.59 -2.36 -6.29
CA ASP A 51 1.44 -3.37 -7.32
C ASP A 51 1.48 -4.74 -6.64
N ARG A 52 0.36 -5.47 -6.67
CA ARG A 52 0.20 -6.74 -5.98
C ARG A 52 -0.09 -7.85 -6.97
N LYS A 53 0.78 -8.87 -6.99
CA LYS A 53 0.62 -10.04 -7.87
C LYS A 53 0.34 -11.29 -7.03
N ALA A 54 -0.90 -11.75 -7.09
CA ALA A 54 -1.32 -13.03 -6.54
C ALA A 54 -1.39 -14.10 -7.64
N ALA A 55 -1.69 -15.34 -7.27
CA ALA A 55 -1.75 -16.45 -8.24
C ALA A 55 -2.79 -16.22 -9.33
N SER A 56 -3.94 -15.61 -9.00
CA SER A 56 -5.06 -15.44 -9.93
C SER A 56 -5.41 -14.00 -10.25
N HIS A 57 -4.78 -13.04 -9.57
CA HIS A 57 -5.12 -11.63 -9.69
C HIS A 57 -3.87 -10.75 -9.70
N HIS A 58 -3.94 -9.67 -10.47
CA HIS A 58 -2.95 -8.61 -10.44
C HIS A 58 -3.68 -7.32 -10.07
N THR A 59 -3.34 -6.74 -8.93
CA THR A 59 -3.99 -5.54 -8.41
C THR A 59 -3.03 -4.36 -8.47
N ARG A 60 -3.50 -3.23 -8.98
CA ARG A 60 -2.78 -1.96 -8.93
C ARG A 60 -3.63 -0.96 -8.17
N LEU A 61 -3.08 -0.48 -7.05
CA LEU A 61 -3.72 0.54 -6.22
C LEU A 61 -2.90 1.81 -6.33
N SER A 62 -3.48 2.85 -6.89
CA SER A 62 -2.87 4.18 -6.98
C SER A 62 -3.48 5.08 -5.92
N LEU A 63 -2.64 5.54 -4.99
CA LEU A 63 -2.98 6.51 -3.95
C LEU A 63 -2.23 7.81 -4.22
N ARG A 64 -2.48 8.37 -5.39
CA ARG A 64 -1.84 9.57 -5.92
C ARG A 64 -2.91 10.59 -6.25
N THR A 65 -2.52 11.70 -6.88
CA THR A 65 -3.45 12.69 -7.40
C THR A 65 -4.54 12.04 -8.26
N LYS A 66 -4.14 11.08 -9.11
CA LYS A 66 -5.07 10.22 -9.82
C LYS A 66 -5.14 8.89 -9.07
N SER A 67 -6.23 8.68 -8.34
CA SER A 67 -6.44 7.49 -7.51
C SER A 67 -7.34 6.48 -8.22
N TYR A 68 -6.93 5.22 -8.21
CA TYR A 68 -7.71 4.12 -8.78
C TYR A 68 -7.26 2.79 -8.18
N CYS A 69 -8.12 1.79 -8.30
CA CYS A 69 -7.78 0.40 -8.02
C CYS A 69 -8.23 -0.44 -9.22
N GLN A 70 -7.30 -1.15 -9.83
CA GLN A 70 -7.53 -1.99 -10.98
C GLN A 70 -7.17 -3.42 -10.62
N VAL A 71 -8.11 -4.35 -10.81
CA VAL A 71 -7.89 -5.78 -10.55
C VAL A 71 -8.04 -6.54 -11.86
N GLU A 72 -6.97 -7.19 -12.29
CA GLU A 72 -6.96 -8.02 -13.50
C GLU A 72 -6.98 -9.50 -13.13
N SER A 73 -7.80 -10.27 -13.82
CA SER A 73 -7.90 -11.72 -13.66
C SER A 73 -8.22 -12.36 -15.00
N ALA A 74 -8.34 -13.71 -15.01
CA ALA A 74 -8.75 -14.45 -16.21
C ALA A 74 -10.15 -14.05 -16.71
N GLN A 75 -11.01 -13.52 -15.83
CA GLN A 75 -12.36 -13.06 -16.17
C GLN A 75 -12.42 -11.63 -16.70
N GLY A 76 -11.29 -10.93 -16.71
CA GLY A 76 -11.20 -9.56 -17.21
C GLY A 76 -10.67 -8.58 -16.16
N THR A 77 -11.00 -7.30 -16.37
CA THR A 77 -10.52 -6.20 -15.54
C THR A 77 -11.68 -5.58 -14.76
N LEU A 78 -11.47 -5.44 -13.44
CA LEU A 78 -12.41 -4.78 -12.55
C LEU A 78 -11.79 -3.46 -12.08
N ILE A 79 -12.51 -2.36 -12.17
CA ILE A 79 -12.09 -1.06 -11.66
C ILE A 79 -12.90 -0.74 -10.42
N LEU A 80 -12.21 -0.54 -9.30
CA LEU A 80 -12.83 -0.16 -8.04
C LEU A 80 -12.67 1.34 -7.79
N ASN A 81 -13.65 1.92 -7.15
CA ASN A 81 -13.66 3.36 -6.83
C ASN A 81 -12.75 3.62 -5.64
N VAL A 82 -11.77 4.49 -5.82
CA VAL A 82 -10.81 4.88 -4.77
C VAL A 82 -10.87 6.38 -4.56
N LYS A 83 -10.90 6.77 -3.29
CA LYS A 83 -10.78 8.18 -2.90
C LYS A 83 -9.58 8.33 -1.97
N LEU A 84 -8.71 9.26 -2.33
CA LEU A 84 -7.61 9.67 -1.46
C LEU A 84 -8.14 10.71 -0.49
N LEU A 85 -8.14 10.41 0.80
CA LEU A 85 -8.71 11.26 1.83
C LEU A 85 -7.68 12.21 2.44
N ALA A 86 -6.48 11.71 2.73
CA ALA A 86 -5.42 12.53 3.29
C ALA A 86 -4.07 11.87 3.06
N ILE A 87 -3.04 12.69 2.86
CA ILE A 87 -1.64 12.26 2.86
C ILE A 87 -0.90 13.13 3.85
N ASP A 88 -0.18 12.50 4.77
CA ASP A 88 0.71 13.19 5.70
C ASP A 88 2.10 12.57 5.60
N ARG A 89 3.11 13.42 5.37
CA ARG A 89 4.51 13.03 5.35
C ARG A 89 5.22 13.84 6.41
N LYS A 90 5.71 13.16 7.43
CA LYS A 90 6.36 13.83 8.55
C LYS A 90 7.53 12.98 9.02
N ASP A 91 8.74 13.56 8.92
CA ASP A 91 9.99 12.88 9.29
C ASP A 91 10.12 11.54 8.55
N ASP A 92 10.13 10.43 9.27
CA ASP A 92 10.30 9.10 8.71
C ASP A 92 8.98 8.33 8.55
N ILE A 93 7.85 9.04 8.61
CA ILE A 93 6.53 8.41 8.52
C ILE A 93 5.72 9.01 7.39
N ILE A 94 5.14 8.13 6.58
CA ILE A 94 4.15 8.49 5.55
C ILE A 94 2.83 7.84 5.96
N SER A 95 1.78 8.63 6.10
CA SER A 95 0.45 8.15 6.45
C SER A 95 -0.54 8.56 5.37
N ILE A 96 -1.29 7.60 4.86
CA ILE A 96 -2.27 7.82 3.79
C ILE A 96 -3.61 7.26 4.22
N ALA A 97 -4.62 8.13 4.32
CA ALA A 97 -6.01 7.72 4.53
C ALA A 97 -6.71 7.66 3.17
N TYR A 98 -7.37 6.57 2.89
CA TYR A 98 -8.05 6.39 1.62
C TYR A 98 -9.28 5.48 1.78
N SER A 99 -10.14 5.46 0.77
CA SER A 99 -11.26 4.52 0.74
C SER A 99 -11.27 3.76 -0.59
N VAL A 100 -11.68 2.49 -0.51
CA VAL A 100 -11.94 1.64 -1.67
C VAL A 100 -13.37 1.14 -1.54
N GLU A 101 -14.22 1.49 -2.51
CA GLU A 101 -15.65 1.13 -2.49
C GLU A 101 -16.31 1.48 -1.15
N SER A 102 -16.04 2.69 -0.65
CA SER A 102 -16.56 3.23 0.61
C SER A 102 -16.01 2.61 1.88
N GLN A 103 -15.12 1.64 1.81
CA GLN A 103 -14.38 1.15 2.99
C GLN A 103 -13.14 2.02 3.20
N GLU A 104 -12.93 2.45 4.43
CA GLU A 104 -11.80 3.30 4.80
C GLU A 104 -10.60 2.50 5.29
N PHE A 105 -9.42 2.92 4.83
CA PHE A 105 -8.14 2.32 5.18
C PHE A 105 -7.14 3.39 5.60
N LEU A 106 -6.19 2.98 6.43
CA LEU A 106 -5.03 3.79 6.76
C LEU A 106 -3.77 2.99 6.44
N LEU A 107 -2.97 3.52 5.53
CA LEU A 107 -1.64 3.00 5.20
C LEU A 107 -0.60 3.83 5.92
N SER A 108 0.29 3.18 6.65
CA SER A 108 1.43 3.82 7.29
C SER A 108 2.72 3.16 6.86
N ILE A 109 3.70 3.98 6.50
CA ILE A 109 5.04 3.53 6.13
C ILE A 109 6.01 4.24 7.08
N LYS A 110 6.65 3.48 7.94
CA LYS A 110 7.58 4.02 8.94
C LYS A 110 8.98 3.48 8.70
N PHE A 111 9.92 4.39 8.46
CA PHE A 111 11.34 4.06 8.34
C PHE A 111 12.01 4.16 9.72
N TRP A 112 12.88 3.21 10.02
CA TRP A 112 13.58 3.18 11.31
C TRP A 112 14.90 2.46 11.22
N GLU A 113 15.79 2.76 12.16
CA GLU A 113 17.09 2.13 12.25
C GLU A 113 17.14 1.16 13.43
N SER A 114 17.87 0.07 13.26
CA SER A 114 18.17 -0.84 14.38
C SER A 114 19.21 -0.18 15.28
N ILE A 115 19.02 -0.30 16.58
CA ILE A 115 19.97 0.19 17.59
C ILE A 115 21.01 -0.87 17.88
#